data_7a08087d3414ea466b26cd7d15f9276c
#
_entry.id   7a08087d3414ea466b26cd7d15f9276c
#
_cell.length_a   1.000
_cell.length_b   1.000
_cell.length_c   1.000
_cell.angle_alpha   90.00
_cell.angle_beta   90.00
_cell.angle_gamma   90.00
#
_symmetry.space_group_name_H-M   'P 1'
#
loop_
_entity.id
_entity.type
_entity.pdbx_description
1 polymer ?
#
loop_
_entity_poly.entity_id
_entity_poly.type
_entity_poly.pdbx_seq_one_letter_code
_entity_poly.pdbx_strand_id
1 'polypeptide(L)'
;MNIRICGTGSALPERKITNDDLSQIMDTSDEWISSRTGIKARHLATEETTTSLAAEAAKKALADADMKPEEVELIIAATVTPDHLVPTLSCEVQREIG
;
A
#
# COMPACT_ATOMS: atom_id res chain seq x y z
N MET A 1 24.62 -14.28 7.83
CA MET A 1 23.37 -13.68 8.33
C MET A 1 22.19 -14.38 7.69
N ASN A 2 21.25 -14.84 8.49
CA ASN A 2 20.05 -15.51 8.00
C ASN A 2 18.87 -14.55 8.12
N ILE A 3 18.14 -14.38 7.01
CA ILE A 3 16.95 -13.55 6.97
C ILE A 3 15.76 -14.42 6.54
N ARG A 4 14.64 -14.26 7.23
CA ARG A 4 13.40 -14.98 6.93
C ARG A 4 12.24 -14.01 6.87
N ILE A 5 11.38 -14.16 5.87
CA ILE A 5 10.09 -13.46 5.82
C ILE A 5 9.12 -14.27 6.69
N CYS A 6 8.61 -13.64 7.75
CA CYS A 6 7.70 -14.28 8.71
C CYS A 6 6.24 -14.01 8.43
N GLY A 7 5.92 -12.90 7.77
CA GLY A 7 4.55 -12.54 7.44
C GLY A 7 4.49 -11.45 6.39
N THR A 8 3.36 -11.37 5.71
CA THR A 8 3.09 -10.36 4.68
C THR A 8 1.74 -9.73 4.91
N GLY A 9 1.57 -8.51 4.43
CA GLY A 9 0.30 -7.80 4.49
C GLY A 9 0.23 -6.74 3.40
N SER A 10 -0.98 -6.51 2.90
CA SER A 10 -1.24 -5.49 1.90
C SER A 10 -2.51 -4.72 2.23
N ALA A 11 -2.60 -3.50 1.72
CA ALA A 11 -3.78 -2.67 1.82
C ALA A 11 -3.98 -1.92 0.52
N LEU A 12 -5.21 -1.88 0.05
CA LEU A 12 -5.61 -1.18 -1.17
C LEU A 12 -6.77 -0.25 -0.86
N PRO A 13 -6.86 0.92 -1.52
CA PRO A 13 -8.07 1.73 -1.48
C PRO A 13 -9.30 0.93 -1.95
N GLU A 14 -10.46 1.29 -1.43
CA GLU A 14 -11.71 0.60 -1.79
C GLU A 14 -12.13 0.85 -3.25
N ARG A 15 -11.92 2.07 -3.74
CA ARG A 15 -12.37 2.48 -5.06
C ARG A 15 -11.58 1.78 -6.15
N LYS A 16 -12.24 0.91 -6.91
CA LYS A 16 -11.66 0.19 -8.05
C LYS A 16 -12.07 0.87 -9.36
N ILE A 17 -11.08 1.17 -10.19
CA ILE A 17 -11.26 1.80 -11.51
C ILE A 17 -10.80 0.81 -12.57
N THR A 18 -11.68 0.45 -13.49
CA THR A 18 -11.37 -0.41 -14.64
C THR A 18 -10.73 0.40 -15.77
N ASN A 19 -10.16 -0.30 -16.75
CA ASN A 19 -9.65 0.34 -17.95
C ASN A 19 -10.79 1.04 -18.74
N ASP A 20 -11.97 0.45 -18.75
CA ASP A 20 -13.14 1.06 -19.41
C ASP A 20 -13.59 2.35 -18.70
N ASP A 21 -13.50 2.39 -17.37
CA ASP A 21 -13.74 3.63 -16.61
C ASP A 21 -12.76 4.73 -17.00
N LEU A 22 -11.49 4.39 -17.17
CA LEU A 22 -10.47 5.35 -17.62
C LEU A 22 -10.74 5.86 -19.02
N SER A 23 -11.26 5.03 -19.91
CA SER A 23 -11.58 5.44 -21.28
C SER A 23 -12.67 6.50 -21.36
N GLN A 24 -13.46 6.69 -20.29
CA GLN A 24 -14.48 7.74 -20.20
C GLN A 24 -13.88 9.13 -19.93
N ILE A 25 -12.67 9.18 -19.37
CA ILE A 25 -12.05 10.44 -18.92
C ILE A 25 -10.75 10.78 -19.65
N MET A 26 -10.21 9.85 -20.42
CA MET A 26 -8.97 10.06 -21.18
C MET A 26 -8.97 9.20 -22.45
N ASP A 27 -8.14 9.59 -23.41
CA ASP A 27 -7.97 8.87 -24.68
C ASP A 27 -7.16 7.59 -24.48
N THR A 28 -7.84 6.52 -24.12
CA THR A 28 -7.26 5.19 -23.92
C THR A 28 -8.31 4.10 -24.15
N SER A 29 -7.88 2.84 -24.10
CA SER A 29 -8.77 1.69 -24.20
C SER A 29 -8.25 0.52 -23.35
N ASP A 30 -9.14 -0.42 -22.99
CA ASP A 30 -8.73 -1.64 -22.29
C ASP A 30 -7.71 -2.44 -23.11
N GLU A 31 -7.91 -2.55 -24.42
CA GLU A 31 -6.96 -3.24 -25.31
C GLU A 31 -5.57 -2.63 -25.24
N TRP A 32 -5.48 -1.31 -25.33
CA TRP A 32 -4.21 -0.59 -25.27
C TRP A 32 -3.49 -0.79 -23.93
N ILE A 33 -4.20 -0.62 -22.82
CA ILE A 33 -3.64 -0.75 -21.47
C ILE A 33 -3.25 -2.20 -21.19
N SER A 34 -4.15 -3.15 -21.43
CA SER A 34 -3.93 -4.56 -21.14
C SER A 34 -2.79 -5.17 -21.96
N SER A 35 -2.70 -4.83 -23.25
CA SER A 35 -1.64 -5.35 -24.11
C SER A 35 -0.26 -4.86 -23.72
N ARG A 36 -0.14 -3.65 -23.16
CA ARG A 36 1.14 -3.04 -22.76
C ARG A 36 1.53 -3.34 -21.31
N THR A 37 0.58 -3.47 -20.41
CA THR A 37 0.85 -3.55 -18.98
C THR A 37 0.30 -4.82 -18.32
N GLY A 38 -0.66 -5.49 -18.92
CA GLY A 38 -1.41 -6.57 -18.28
C GLY A 38 -2.38 -6.10 -17.20
N ILE A 39 -2.46 -4.79 -16.95
CA ILE A 39 -3.33 -4.23 -15.90
C ILE A 39 -4.76 -4.14 -16.39
N LYS A 40 -5.69 -4.71 -15.63
CA LYS A 40 -7.13 -4.67 -15.92
C LYS A 40 -7.86 -3.57 -15.14
N ALA A 41 -7.39 -3.29 -13.94
CA ALA A 41 -7.98 -2.31 -13.04
C ALA A 41 -6.94 -1.83 -12.04
N ARG A 42 -7.24 -0.75 -11.33
CA ARG A 42 -6.42 -0.22 -10.24
C ARG A 42 -7.33 0.31 -9.14
N HIS A 43 -6.75 0.45 -7.96
CA HIS A 43 -7.44 1.05 -6.83
C HIS A 43 -6.95 2.49 -6.66
N LEU A 44 -7.88 3.43 -6.54
CA LEU A 44 -7.57 4.84 -6.33
C LEU A 44 -8.00 5.27 -4.95
N ALA A 45 -7.13 5.98 -4.25
CA ALA A 45 -7.43 6.55 -2.95
C ALA A 45 -8.53 7.63 -3.09
N THR A 46 -9.46 7.64 -2.15
CA THR A 46 -10.45 8.70 -1.97
C THR A 46 -10.20 9.39 -0.63
N GLU A 47 -10.34 8.66 0.46
CA GLU A 47 -10.07 9.14 1.82
C GLU A 47 -8.80 8.50 2.41
N GLU A 48 -8.34 7.40 1.83
CA GLU A 48 -7.15 6.70 2.27
C GLU A 48 -5.90 7.55 2.01
N THR A 49 -4.96 7.50 2.95
CA THR A 49 -3.66 8.18 2.84
C THR A 49 -2.55 7.14 2.71
N THR A 50 -1.35 7.58 2.34
CA THR A 50 -0.17 6.71 2.33
C THR A 50 0.06 6.10 3.70
N THR A 51 -0.05 6.90 4.76
CA THR A 51 0.09 6.42 6.15
C THR A 51 -0.97 5.41 6.53
N SER A 52 -2.25 5.65 6.22
CA SER A 52 -3.33 4.73 6.58
C SER A 52 -3.20 3.38 5.88
N LEU A 53 -2.84 3.37 4.60
CA LEU A 53 -2.61 2.15 3.85
C LEU A 53 -1.39 1.38 4.35
N ALA A 54 -0.29 2.09 4.62
CA ALA A 54 0.93 1.48 5.15
C ALA A 54 0.69 0.86 6.54
N ALA A 55 -0.01 1.57 7.43
CA ALA A 55 -0.35 1.08 8.76
C ALA A 55 -1.27 -0.15 8.70
N GLU A 56 -2.27 -0.15 7.84
CA GLU A 56 -3.15 -1.30 7.64
C GLU A 56 -2.37 -2.52 7.12
N ALA A 57 -1.50 -2.32 6.13
CA ALA A 57 -0.64 -3.38 5.60
C ALA A 57 0.29 -3.94 6.68
N ALA A 58 0.89 -3.07 7.50
CA ALA A 58 1.76 -3.46 8.60
C ALA A 58 1.01 -4.28 9.66
N LYS A 59 -0.18 -3.85 10.05
CA LYS A 59 -1.03 -4.62 11.00
C LYS A 59 -1.37 -6.00 10.47
N LYS A 60 -1.68 -6.12 9.19
CA LYS A 60 -1.95 -7.42 8.54
C LYS A 60 -0.69 -8.30 8.52
N ALA A 61 0.48 -7.73 8.24
CA ALA A 61 1.74 -8.46 8.25
C ALA A 61 2.09 -8.98 9.65
N LEU A 62 1.90 -8.18 10.68
CA LEU A 62 2.10 -8.60 12.08
C LEU A 62 1.14 -9.73 12.46
N ALA A 63 -0.14 -9.62 12.08
CA ALA A 63 -1.12 -10.66 12.33
C ALA A 63 -0.76 -11.97 11.61
N ASP A 64 -0.31 -11.89 10.37
CA ASP A 64 0.14 -13.06 9.59
C ASP A 64 1.38 -13.72 10.22
N ALA A 65 2.27 -12.92 10.80
CA ALA A 65 3.46 -13.40 11.49
C ALA A 65 3.20 -13.87 12.94
N ASP A 66 1.99 -13.70 13.47
CA ASP A 66 1.65 -13.89 14.88
C ASP A 66 2.59 -13.11 15.82
N MET A 67 2.88 -11.87 15.45
CA MET A 67 3.76 -10.95 16.19
C MET A 67 2.99 -9.76 16.74
N LYS A 68 3.46 -9.26 17.88
CA LYS A 68 2.95 -8.04 18.49
C LYS A 68 3.77 -6.83 18.03
N PRO A 69 3.18 -5.62 17.99
CA PRO A 69 3.91 -4.41 17.64
C PRO A 69 5.17 -4.18 18.45
N GLU A 70 5.14 -4.52 19.75
CA GLU A 70 6.29 -4.33 20.67
C GLU A 70 7.50 -5.21 20.33
N GLU A 71 7.31 -6.24 19.52
CA GLU A 71 8.39 -7.12 19.07
C GLU A 71 9.14 -6.59 17.84
N VAL A 72 8.66 -5.47 17.27
CA VAL A 72 9.27 -4.83 16.10
C VAL A 72 10.40 -3.91 16.55
N GLU A 73 11.61 -4.21 16.14
CA GLU A 73 12.80 -3.44 16.50
C GLU A 73 13.15 -2.36 15.45
N LEU A 74 12.76 -2.56 14.19
CA LEU A 74 13.10 -1.66 13.10
C LEU A 74 11.96 -1.60 12.08
N ILE A 75 11.63 -0.38 11.64
CA ILE A 75 10.68 -0.13 10.54
C ILE A 75 11.42 0.59 9.42
N ILE A 76 11.40 0.03 8.22
CA ILE A 76 11.91 0.67 7.02
C ILE A 76 10.73 0.94 6.08
N ALA A 77 10.51 2.21 5.76
CA ALA A 77 9.47 2.62 4.84
C ALA A 77 10.08 3.22 3.58
N ALA A 78 9.70 2.70 2.42
CA ALA A 78 10.15 3.20 1.12
C ALA A 78 8.96 3.78 0.36
N THR A 79 9.00 5.08 0.08
CA THR A 79 7.97 5.77 -0.70
C THR A 79 8.56 7.04 -1.32
N VAL A 80 8.01 7.46 -2.45
CA VAL A 80 8.31 8.76 -3.07
C VAL A 80 7.17 9.76 -2.83
N THR A 81 6.05 9.30 -2.27
CA THR A 81 4.84 10.11 -2.04
C THR A 81 4.34 9.96 -0.60
N PRO A 82 5.15 10.35 0.42
CA PRO A 82 4.67 10.32 1.79
C PRO A 82 3.61 11.40 2.01
N ASP A 83 2.78 11.24 3.04
CA ASP A 83 1.84 12.29 3.44
C ASP A 83 2.55 13.51 4.00
N HIS A 84 3.66 13.28 4.71
CA HIS A 84 4.52 14.32 5.29
C HIS A 84 5.99 13.99 5.09
N LEU A 85 6.82 15.02 4.93
CA LEU A 85 8.27 14.85 4.94
C LEU A 85 8.78 14.60 6.35
N VAL A 86 8.19 15.26 7.32
CA VAL A 86 8.49 15.14 8.77
C VAL A 86 7.17 15.21 9.54
N PRO A 87 6.85 14.23 10.40
CA PRO A 87 7.59 12.99 10.65
C PRO A 87 7.62 12.07 9.42
N THR A 88 8.60 11.15 9.37
CA THR A 88 8.72 10.20 8.27
C THR A 88 7.59 9.16 8.30
N LEU A 89 7.32 8.53 7.18
CA LEU A 89 6.29 7.49 7.08
C LEU A 89 6.51 6.36 8.11
N SER A 90 7.76 5.95 8.34
CA SER A 90 8.06 4.91 9.34
C SER A 90 7.66 5.31 10.76
N CYS A 91 7.87 6.59 11.13
CA CYS A 91 7.42 7.11 12.43
C CYS A 91 5.89 7.17 12.53
N GLU A 92 5.22 7.57 11.46
CA GLU A 92 3.76 7.60 11.42
C GLU A 92 3.16 6.19 11.52
N VAL A 93 3.74 5.22 10.80
CA VAL A 93 3.34 3.80 10.88
C VAL A 93 3.57 3.26 12.29
N GLN A 94 4.71 3.56 12.90
CA GLN A 94 5.01 3.15 14.28
C GLN A 94 3.92 3.64 15.24
N ARG A 95 3.50 4.89 15.12
CA ARG A 95 2.42 5.44 15.97
C ARG A 95 1.10 4.71 15.75
N GLU A 96 0.75 4.39 14.51
CA GLU A 96 -0.53 3.79 14.14
C GLU A 96 -0.63 2.29 14.52
N ILE A 97 0.47 1.56 14.51
CA ILE A 97 0.47 0.14 14.87
C ILE A 97 0.57 -0.10 16.39
N GLY A 98 0.94 0.91 17.13
CA GLY A 98 1.17 0.81 18.59
C GLY A 98 2.61 0.46 18.90
#